data_244e64433cb4af2c35c7870bf0b19cad
#
_entry.id   244e64433cb4af2c35c7870bf0b19cad
#
_cell.length_a   1.000
_cell.length_b   1.000
_cell.length_c   1.000
_cell.angle_alpha   90.00
_cell.angle_beta   90.00
_cell.angle_gamma   90.00
#
_symmetry.space_group_name_H-M   'P 1'
#
loop_
_entity.id
_entity.type
_entity.pdbx_description
1 polymer ?
#
loop_
_entity_poly.entity_id
_entity_poly.type
_entity_poly.pdbx_seq_one_letter_code
_entity_poly.pdbx_strand_id
1 'polypeptide(L)'
;IGYADLPGASPTQIATITHLDVVPEGNGWDADPFTLRVRDGWLLGRGVADDKGPSVLCLYALKFLKDEAGPLRYPVRALLGCNEETNMKDVAWYNAHEKPPVFCFTPDAEFPLCNGEKGQFEADLISPVLNGDILDFEGGVARNAVPDRASALIRAELAALPAAEGITLEQ
;
A
#
# COMPACT_ATOMS: atom_id res chain seq x y z
N ILE A 1 -11.75 9.16 1.06
CA ILE A 1 -12.14 8.28 -0.06
C ILE A 1 -12.93 9.07 -1.09
N GLY A 2 -12.59 8.93 -2.36
CA GLY A 2 -13.32 9.48 -3.50
C GLY A 2 -14.05 8.39 -4.28
N TYR A 3 -14.98 8.78 -5.15
CA TYR A 3 -15.62 7.83 -6.05
C TYR A 3 -16.09 8.44 -7.35
N ALA A 4 -16.23 7.59 -8.36
CA ALA A 4 -16.84 7.93 -9.65
C ALA A 4 -17.94 6.91 -9.96
N ASP A 5 -19.11 7.40 -10.36
CA ASP A 5 -20.30 6.60 -10.62
C ASP A 5 -20.67 6.56 -12.09
N LEU A 6 -21.00 5.34 -12.55
CA LEU A 6 -21.69 5.13 -13.80
C LEU A 6 -23.11 4.62 -13.49
N PRO A 7 -24.17 5.32 -13.97
CA PRO A 7 -25.54 4.98 -13.63
C PRO A 7 -25.99 3.65 -14.23
N GLY A 8 -26.92 2.98 -13.55
CA GLY A 8 -27.58 1.76 -14.01
C GLY A 8 -29.03 1.71 -13.56
N ALA A 9 -29.80 0.77 -14.08
CA ALA A 9 -31.24 0.66 -13.82
C ALA A 9 -31.59 0.07 -12.45
N SER A 10 -30.70 -0.71 -11.85
CA SER A 10 -30.91 -1.38 -10.56
C SER A 10 -30.72 -0.41 -9.38
N PRO A 11 -31.47 -0.57 -8.28
CA PRO A 11 -31.19 0.13 -7.01
C PRO A 11 -29.96 -0.41 -6.28
N THR A 12 -29.40 -1.54 -6.73
CA THR A 12 -28.21 -2.17 -6.15
C THR A 12 -26.97 -1.86 -6.98
N GLN A 13 -25.89 -1.49 -6.33
CA GLN A 13 -24.65 -1.04 -6.92
C GLN A 13 -23.57 -2.11 -6.79
N ILE A 14 -22.74 -2.24 -7.82
CA ILE A 14 -21.47 -2.97 -7.79
C ILE A 14 -20.30 -1.99 -7.80
N ALA A 15 -19.15 -2.39 -7.28
CA ALA A 15 -18.01 -1.49 -7.22
C ALA A 15 -16.66 -2.20 -7.45
N THR A 16 -15.68 -1.39 -7.83
CA THR A 16 -14.26 -1.66 -7.63
C THR A 16 -13.74 -0.78 -6.50
N ILE A 17 -12.75 -1.24 -5.77
CA ILE A 17 -12.02 -0.42 -4.80
C ILE A 17 -10.53 -0.50 -5.07
N THR A 18 -9.90 0.65 -5.06
CA THR A 18 -8.46 0.86 -5.27
C THR A 18 -7.99 1.93 -4.30
N HIS A 19 -6.68 2.16 -4.17
CA HIS A 19 -6.16 3.22 -3.32
C HIS A 19 -5.13 4.12 -4.00
N LEU A 20 -4.96 5.32 -3.48
CA LEU A 20 -4.09 6.36 -4.02
C LEU A 20 -2.92 6.70 -3.10
N ASP A 21 -3.00 6.33 -1.82
CA ASP A 21 -1.89 6.43 -0.90
C ASP A 21 -0.82 5.37 -1.22
N VAL A 22 0.36 5.56 -0.68
CA VAL A 22 1.51 4.71 -0.94
C VAL A 22 2.38 4.63 0.30
N VAL A 23 3.08 3.51 0.48
CA VAL A 23 4.14 3.38 1.49
C VAL A 23 5.30 4.35 1.19
N PRO A 24 6.14 4.66 2.18
CA PRO A 24 7.40 5.39 1.95
C PRO A 24 8.23 4.75 0.84
N GLU A 25 9.01 5.56 0.15
CA GLU A 25 9.78 5.15 -1.03
C GLU A 25 10.77 4.02 -0.75
N GLY A 26 11.35 3.96 0.46
CA GLY A 26 12.45 3.04 0.75
C GLY A 26 13.74 3.44 0.03
N ASN A 27 14.67 2.51 -0.10
CA ASN A 27 15.99 2.71 -0.69
C ASN A 27 16.12 2.03 -2.07
N GLY A 28 17.23 2.29 -2.77
CA GLY A 28 17.59 1.59 -4.01
C GLY A 28 17.02 2.21 -5.30
N TRP A 29 16.38 3.34 -5.23
CA TRP A 29 15.91 4.06 -6.42
C TRP A 29 17.07 4.73 -7.17
N ASP A 30 17.06 4.63 -8.50
CA ASP A 30 18.03 5.26 -9.40
C ASP A 30 17.64 6.70 -9.79
N ALA A 31 16.44 7.15 -9.40
CA ALA A 31 15.93 8.52 -9.57
C ALA A 31 14.76 8.75 -8.61
N ASP A 32 14.18 9.96 -8.59
CA ASP A 32 13.03 10.31 -7.77
C ASP A 32 11.89 9.30 -7.95
N PRO A 33 11.51 8.56 -6.89
CA PRO A 33 10.47 7.54 -6.95
C PRO A 33 9.07 8.09 -7.20
N PHE A 34 8.82 9.36 -6.90
CA PHE A 34 7.52 10.01 -7.09
C PHE A 34 7.36 10.69 -8.45
N THR A 35 8.38 10.62 -9.29
CA THR A 35 8.30 11.06 -10.69
C THR A 35 8.16 9.85 -11.61
N LEU A 36 7.00 9.74 -12.27
CA LEU A 36 6.72 8.64 -13.21
C LEU A 36 7.72 8.66 -14.37
N ARG A 37 8.34 7.54 -14.63
CA ARG A 37 9.25 7.33 -15.76
C ARG A 37 8.77 6.18 -16.63
N VAL A 38 9.07 6.28 -17.92
CA VAL A 38 8.87 5.20 -18.89
C VAL A 38 10.25 4.76 -19.39
N ARG A 39 10.60 3.49 -19.19
CA ARG A 39 11.85 2.92 -19.66
C ARG A 39 11.63 1.48 -20.14
N ASP A 40 12.06 1.20 -21.35
CA ASP A 40 11.99 -0.15 -21.95
C ASP A 40 10.58 -0.77 -21.94
N GLY A 41 9.54 0.06 -22.09
CA GLY A 41 8.14 -0.37 -22.04
C GLY A 41 7.55 -0.55 -20.65
N TRP A 42 8.30 -0.24 -19.59
CA TRP A 42 7.87 -0.27 -18.20
C TRP A 42 7.55 1.11 -17.65
N LEU A 43 6.51 1.19 -16.85
CA LEU A 43 6.21 2.34 -16.01
C LEU A 43 6.92 2.15 -14.66
N LEU A 44 7.75 3.13 -14.28
CA LEU A 44 8.55 3.08 -13.07
C LEU A 44 8.18 4.24 -12.15
N GLY A 45 7.89 3.93 -10.90
CA GLY A 45 7.59 4.91 -9.86
C GLY A 45 6.88 4.28 -8.66
N ARG A 46 6.98 4.91 -7.49
CA ARG A 46 6.24 4.48 -6.30
C ARG A 46 4.74 4.62 -6.54
N GLY A 47 3.97 3.56 -6.24
CA GLY A 47 2.53 3.52 -6.44
C GLY A 47 2.08 3.19 -7.87
N VAL A 48 2.99 2.89 -8.80
CA VAL A 48 2.60 2.51 -10.17
C VAL A 48 1.91 1.15 -10.20
N ALA A 49 2.45 0.15 -9.52
CA ALA A 49 1.85 -1.18 -9.43
C ALA A 49 0.82 -1.26 -8.29
N ASP A 50 1.11 -0.62 -7.18
CA ASP A 50 0.36 -0.63 -5.94
C ASP A 50 0.05 0.81 -5.54
N ASP A 51 -1.15 1.37 -5.80
CA ASP A 51 -2.25 0.77 -6.59
C ASP A 51 -2.78 1.76 -7.65
N LYS A 52 -1.98 2.83 -7.99
CA LYS A 52 -2.41 3.89 -8.93
C LYS A 52 -2.60 3.38 -10.37
N GLY A 53 -1.79 2.40 -10.80
CA GLY A 53 -1.95 1.79 -12.11
C GLY A 53 -3.30 1.08 -12.25
N PRO A 54 -3.63 0.11 -11.37
CA PRO A 54 -4.94 -0.50 -11.31
C PRO A 54 -6.08 0.50 -11.11
N SER A 55 -5.89 1.56 -10.30
CA SER A 55 -6.87 2.65 -10.15
C SER A 55 -7.21 3.31 -11.50
N VAL A 56 -6.19 3.66 -12.28
CA VAL A 56 -6.37 4.24 -13.61
C VAL A 56 -7.06 3.27 -14.55
N LEU A 57 -6.70 1.98 -14.52
CA LEU A 57 -7.35 0.94 -15.33
C LEU A 57 -8.84 0.81 -14.98
N CYS A 58 -9.23 0.87 -13.71
CA CYS A 58 -10.63 0.89 -13.28
C CYS A 58 -11.39 2.09 -13.86
N LEU A 59 -10.80 3.28 -13.83
CA LEU A 59 -11.41 4.48 -14.41
C LEU A 59 -11.57 4.36 -15.93
N TYR A 60 -10.59 3.79 -16.64
CA TYR A 60 -10.69 3.50 -18.06
C TYR A 60 -11.72 2.42 -18.35
N ALA A 61 -11.88 1.41 -17.51
CA ALA A 61 -12.93 0.42 -17.62
C ALA A 61 -14.32 1.05 -17.48
N LEU A 62 -14.51 1.97 -16.50
CA LEU A 62 -15.74 2.73 -16.39
C LEU A 62 -16.01 3.57 -17.65
N LYS A 63 -14.96 4.24 -18.16
CA LYS A 63 -15.07 5.00 -19.39
C LYS A 63 -15.50 4.12 -20.57
N PHE A 64 -14.88 2.96 -20.73
CA PHE A 64 -15.24 2.00 -21.76
C PHE A 64 -16.71 1.55 -21.64
N LEU A 65 -17.15 1.19 -20.43
CA LEU A 65 -18.56 0.84 -20.18
C LEU A 65 -19.51 1.98 -20.54
N LYS A 66 -19.14 3.22 -20.20
CA LYS A 66 -19.93 4.41 -20.54
C LYS A 66 -20.07 4.61 -22.04
N ASP A 67 -18.98 4.41 -22.79
CA ASP A 67 -18.93 4.74 -24.20
C ASP A 67 -19.50 3.59 -25.08
N GLU A 68 -19.33 2.34 -24.67
CA GLU A 68 -19.55 1.17 -25.53
C GLU A 68 -20.66 0.20 -25.05
N ALA A 69 -20.97 0.15 -23.75
CA ALA A 69 -21.84 -0.92 -23.24
C ALA A 69 -23.36 -0.57 -23.30
N GLY A 70 -23.73 0.68 -23.61
CA GLY A 70 -25.13 1.13 -23.57
C GLY A 70 -25.66 1.16 -22.12
N PRO A 71 -27.01 1.07 -21.95
CA PRO A 71 -27.63 1.16 -20.63
C PRO A 71 -27.21 -0.01 -19.73
N LEU A 72 -26.64 0.29 -18.56
CA LEU A 72 -26.21 -0.73 -17.61
C LEU A 72 -27.37 -1.23 -16.75
N ARG A 73 -27.35 -2.52 -16.43
CA ARG A 73 -28.28 -3.11 -15.46
C ARG A 73 -27.99 -2.62 -14.04
N TYR A 74 -26.74 -2.61 -13.64
CA TYR A 74 -26.29 -2.18 -12.31
C TYR A 74 -25.50 -0.89 -12.42
N PRO A 75 -25.70 0.09 -11.50
CA PRO A 75 -24.73 1.16 -11.31
C PRO A 75 -23.36 0.58 -10.96
N VAL A 76 -22.31 1.16 -11.52
CA VAL A 76 -20.92 0.75 -11.25
C VAL A 76 -20.20 1.93 -10.60
N ARG A 77 -19.58 1.69 -9.46
CA ARG A 77 -18.78 2.67 -8.72
C ARG A 77 -17.32 2.29 -8.71
N ALA A 78 -16.44 3.21 -9.06
CA ALA A 78 -15.03 3.10 -8.74
C ALA A 78 -14.78 3.87 -7.43
N LEU A 79 -14.35 3.17 -6.40
CA LEU A 79 -13.93 3.72 -5.12
C LEU A 79 -12.41 3.94 -5.16
N LEU A 80 -11.96 5.12 -4.74
CA LEU A 80 -10.58 5.53 -4.69
C LEU A 80 -10.23 5.85 -3.23
N GLY A 81 -9.63 4.89 -2.53
CA GLY A 81 -9.17 5.01 -1.15
C GLY A 81 -7.94 5.92 -1.03
N CYS A 82 -7.67 6.39 0.16
CA CYS A 82 -6.52 7.22 0.48
C CYS A 82 -5.90 6.84 1.83
N ASN A 83 -6.19 5.64 2.34
CA ASN A 83 -5.72 5.20 3.65
C ASN A 83 -5.61 3.67 3.73
N GLU A 84 -5.34 2.99 2.61
CA GLU A 84 -5.17 1.54 2.56
C GLU A 84 -3.95 1.13 3.37
N GLU A 85 -2.83 1.77 3.12
CA GLU A 85 -1.52 1.51 3.73
C GLU A 85 -1.46 1.81 5.24
N THR A 86 -2.52 2.42 5.79
CA THR A 86 -2.57 2.89 7.18
C THR A 86 -3.92 2.65 7.86
N ASN A 87 -4.47 1.42 7.78
CA ASN A 87 -5.67 0.94 8.50
C ASN A 87 -7.05 1.25 7.89
N MET A 88 -7.19 1.64 6.64
CA MET A 88 -8.46 1.76 5.90
C MET A 88 -9.57 2.57 6.63
N LYS A 89 -9.20 3.63 7.34
CA LYS A 89 -10.17 4.47 8.08
C LYS A 89 -11.18 5.16 7.18
N ASP A 90 -10.78 5.45 5.96
CA ASP A 90 -11.63 6.04 4.93
C ASP A 90 -12.69 5.05 4.42
N VAL A 91 -12.40 3.76 4.35
CA VAL A 91 -13.37 2.70 4.06
C VAL A 91 -14.36 2.55 5.21
N ALA A 92 -13.89 2.61 6.46
CA ALA A 92 -14.75 2.61 7.64
C ALA A 92 -15.71 3.82 7.63
N TRP A 93 -15.20 5.00 7.27
CA TRP A 93 -16.02 6.20 7.11
C TRP A 93 -17.05 6.03 5.98
N TYR A 94 -16.64 5.53 4.82
CA TYR A 94 -17.53 5.27 3.70
C TYR A 94 -18.69 4.35 4.10
N ASN A 95 -18.40 3.22 4.73
CA ASN A 95 -19.41 2.27 5.17
C ASN A 95 -20.41 2.84 6.21
N ALA A 96 -20.00 3.87 6.95
CA ALA A 96 -20.85 4.54 7.92
C ALA A 96 -21.77 5.62 7.31
N HIS A 97 -21.43 6.15 6.11
CA HIS A 97 -22.12 7.31 5.52
C HIS A 97 -22.75 7.03 4.15
N GLU A 98 -22.27 6.00 3.46
CA GLU A 98 -22.72 5.63 2.12
C GLU A 98 -23.32 4.22 2.12
N LYS A 99 -24.18 3.95 1.16
CA LYS A 99 -24.71 2.60 0.96
C LYS A 99 -23.62 1.71 0.36
N PRO A 100 -23.22 0.62 1.04
CA PRO A 100 -22.20 -0.26 0.51
C PRO A 100 -22.68 -0.96 -0.78
N PRO A 101 -21.77 -1.26 -1.72
CA PRO A 101 -22.10 -2.06 -2.89
C PRO A 101 -22.46 -3.49 -2.49
N VAL A 102 -23.30 -4.17 -3.29
CA VAL A 102 -23.65 -5.58 -3.05
C VAL A 102 -22.57 -6.54 -3.52
N PHE A 103 -21.69 -6.06 -4.36
CA PHE A 103 -20.49 -6.75 -4.82
C PHE A 103 -19.38 -5.74 -5.02
N CYS A 104 -18.21 -6.02 -4.48
CA CYS A 104 -17.02 -5.20 -4.64
C CYS A 104 -15.81 -6.12 -4.84
N PHE A 105 -14.89 -5.71 -5.69
CA PHE A 105 -13.60 -6.35 -5.83
C PHE A 105 -12.48 -5.31 -5.92
N THR A 106 -11.28 -5.71 -5.55
CA THR A 106 -10.07 -4.90 -5.74
C THR A 106 -9.17 -5.55 -6.79
N PRO A 107 -8.59 -4.79 -7.71
CA PRO A 107 -7.52 -5.25 -8.57
C PRO A 107 -6.13 -5.18 -7.92
N ASP A 108 -6.07 -4.79 -6.66
CA ASP A 108 -4.87 -4.69 -5.84
C ASP A 108 -4.45 -6.07 -5.33
N ALA A 109 -4.18 -6.98 -6.25
CA ALA A 109 -3.75 -8.35 -5.97
C ALA A 109 -3.14 -8.99 -7.23
N GLU A 110 -2.48 -10.13 -7.03
CA GLU A 110 -1.92 -10.91 -8.13
C GLU A 110 -2.99 -11.71 -8.89
N PHE A 111 -2.70 -11.99 -10.16
CA PHE A 111 -3.52 -12.85 -10.99
C PHE A 111 -3.33 -14.34 -10.65
N PRO A 112 -4.38 -15.20 -10.86
CA PRO A 112 -5.66 -14.86 -11.50
C PRO A 112 -6.72 -14.33 -10.55
N LEU A 113 -6.74 -14.74 -9.31
CA LEU A 113 -7.71 -14.33 -8.29
C LEU A 113 -7.22 -14.72 -6.91
N CYS A 114 -7.16 -13.75 -6.00
CA CYS A 114 -7.00 -13.97 -4.59
C CYS A 114 -8.40 -14.06 -3.94
N ASN A 115 -8.76 -15.23 -3.40
CA ASN A 115 -10.05 -15.48 -2.78
C ASN A 115 -9.94 -15.77 -1.28
N GLY A 116 -8.79 -15.53 -0.69
CA GLY A 116 -8.54 -15.73 0.73
C GLY A 116 -7.22 -15.11 1.15
N GLU A 117 -7.18 -14.60 2.37
CA GLU A 117 -6.01 -13.97 2.97
C GLU A 117 -5.71 -14.59 4.33
N LYS A 118 -4.45 -14.47 4.75
CA LYS A 118 -4.05 -14.79 6.13
C LYS A 118 -4.45 -13.63 7.04
N GLY A 119 -4.83 -13.96 8.27
CA GLY A 119 -5.03 -12.94 9.30
C GLY A 119 -3.74 -12.19 9.59
N GLN A 120 -3.86 -10.90 9.90
CA GLN A 120 -2.74 -10.07 10.37
C GLN A 120 -2.70 -10.09 11.89
N PHE A 121 -1.47 -10.08 12.42
CA PHE A 121 -1.22 -9.90 13.84
C PHE A 121 -0.11 -8.85 13.99
N GLU A 122 -0.41 -7.79 14.70
CA GLU A 122 0.55 -6.75 15.04
C GLU A 122 0.72 -6.67 16.55
N ALA A 123 1.95 -6.47 17.01
CA ALA A 123 2.25 -6.29 18.41
C ALA A 123 3.45 -5.35 18.59
N ASP A 124 3.34 -4.50 19.61
CA ASP A 124 4.47 -3.72 20.11
C ASP A 124 5.12 -4.51 21.25
N LEU A 125 6.38 -4.88 21.06
CA LEU A 125 7.19 -5.50 22.11
C LEU A 125 7.99 -4.40 22.81
N ILE A 126 7.66 -4.16 24.05
CA ILE A 126 8.35 -3.15 24.87
C ILE A 126 9.24 -3.90 25.87
N SER A 127 10.56 -3.74 25.72
CA SER A 127 11.49 -4.27 26.71
C SER A 127 11.48 -3.41 27.98
N PRO A 128 11.74 -3.98 29.16
CA PRO A 128 12.08 -3.17 30.32
C PRO A 128 13.35 -2.37 30.04
N VAL A 129 13.54 -1.26 30.77
CA VAL A 129 14.79 -0.50 30.68
C VAL A 129 15.96 -1.41 31.00
N LEU A 130 16.83 -1.63 30.03
CA LEU A 130 18.02 -2.45 30.19
C LEU A 130 19.19 -1.54 30.56
N ASN A 131 19.80 -1.80 31.69
CA ASN A 131 21.11 -1.21 32.06
C ASN A 131 22.19 -2.03 31.33
N GLY A 132 22.28 -1.84 30.01
CA GLY A 132 23.19 -2.58 29.16
C GLY A 132 24.07 -1.69 28.31
N ASP A 133 24.84 -2.30 27.45
CA ASP A 133 25.77 -1.61 26.56
C ASP A 133 25.08 -1.03 25.31
N ILE A 134 23.83 -1.38 25.06
CA ILE A 134 23.02 -0.80 23.98
C ILE A 134 22.34 0.46 24.49
N LEU A 135 22.70 1.60 23.91
CA LEU A 135 22.19 2.92 24.27
C LEU A 135 21.01 3.34 23.40
N ASP A 136 21.02 2.93 22.13
CA ASP A 136 19.96 3.19 21.18
C ASP A 136 19.94 2.09 20.12
N PHE A 137 18.77 1.88 19.53
CA PHE A 137 18.59 0.92 18.45
C PHE A 137 17.42 1.38 17.58
N GLU A 138 17.68 1.54 16.28
CA GLU A 138 16.65 1.92 15.31
C GLU A 138 16.75 1.10 14.04
N GLY A 139 15.62 0.93 13.36
CA GLY A 139 15.58 0.24 12.06
C GLY A 139 14.16 0.16 11.52
N GLY A 140 14.08 0.10 10.20
CA GLY A 140 12.82 0.07 9.47
C GLY A 140 12.18 1.45 9.29
N VAL A 141 11.34 1.56 8.28
CA VAL A 141 10.65 2.80 7.89
C VAL A 141 9.13 2.68 8.00
N ALA A 142 8.61 1.46 7.97
CA ALA A 142 7.17 1.17 8.07
C ALA A 142 6.95 -0.24 8.65
N ARG A 143 5.80 -0.46 9.30
CA ARG A 143 5.47 -1.76 9.95
C ARG A 143 5.31 -2.90 8.96
N ASN A 144 4.82 -2.60 7.76
CA ASN A 144 4.60 -3.56 6.68
C ASN A 144 5.79 -3.72 5.73
N ALA A 145 6.93 -3.08 6.02
CA ALA A 145 8.15 -3.20 5.23
C ALA A 145 9.25 -3.92 6.02
N VAL A 146 9.92 -4.88 5.37
CA VAL A 146 11.10 -5.52 5.95
C VAL A 146 12.24 -4.51 5.99
N PRO A 147 12.85 -4.24 7.15
CA PRO A 147 13.98 -3.34 7.25
C PRO A 147 15.16 -3.81 6.40
N ASP A 148 15.69 -2.93 5.58
CA ASP A 148 16.93 -3.14 4.82
C ASP A 148 18.18 -2.67 5.60
N ARG A 149 17.96 -1.83 6.62
CA ARG A 149 19.00 -1.30 7.50
C ARG A 149 18.50 -1.19 8.93
N ALA A 150 19.44 -1.37 9.85
CA ALA A 150 19.25 -1.05 11.25
C ALA A 150 20.55 -0.47 11.80
N SER A 151 20.47 0.39 12.82
CA SER A 151 21.61 0.92 13.52
C SER A 151 21.47 0.75 15.03
N ALA A 152 22.59 0.61 15.72
CA ALA A 152 22.63 0.55 17.17
C ALA A 152 23.75 1.44 17.69
N LEU A 153 23.46 2.25 18.70
CA LEU A 153 24.46 2.94 19.49
C LEU A 153 24.78 2.10 20.70
N ILE A 154 26.05 1.69 20.81
CA ILE A 154 26.49 0.83 21.90
C ILE A 154 27.68 1.42 22.65
N ARG A 155 27.80 1.04 23.91
CA ARG A 155 28.98 1.38 24.76
C ARG A 155 29.92 0.18 24.73
N ALA A 156 30.80 0.12 23.75
CA ALA A 156 31.81 -0.91 23.62
C ALA A 156 33.04 -0.38 22.85
N GLU A 157 34.19 -0.99 23.09
CA GLU A 157 35.38 -0.74 22.27
C GLU A 157 35.20 -1.43 20.92
N LEU A 158 35.45 -0.72 19.80
CA LEU A 158 35.30 -1.26 18.44
C LEU A 158 36.07 -2.58 18.24
N ALA A 159 37.28 -2.67 18.82
CA ALA A 159 38.13 -3.87 18.72
C ALA A 159 37.55 -5.11 19.43
N ALA A 160 36.55 -4.93 20.30
CA ALA A 160 35.87 -6.03 20.99
C ALA A 160 34.63 -6.56 20.22
N LEU A 161 34.22 -5.89 19.16
CA LEU A 161 33.04 -6.28 18.38
C LEU A 161 33.40 -7.30 17.30
N PRO A 162 32.59 -8.34 17.13
CA PRO A 162 32.84 -9.31 16.07
C PRO A 162 32.59 -8.68 14.69
N ALA A 163 33.52 -8.91 13.79
CA ALA A 163 33.28 -8.63 12.38
C ALA A 163 32.25 -9.62 11.83
N ALA A 164 31.22 -9.13 11.16
CA ALA A 164 30.22 -9.95 10.49
C ALA A 164 29.84 -9.33 9.15
N GLU A 165 29.43 -10.18 8.21
CA GLU A 165 28.96 -9.74 6.91
C GLU A 165 27.72 -8.81 7.06
N GLY A 166 27.73 -7.70 6.33
CA GLY A 166 26.66 -6.71 6.38
C GLY A 166 26.68 -5.76 7.58
N ILE A 167 27.70 -5.86 8.46
CA ILE A 167 27.87 -4.92 9.58
C ILE A 167 29.00 -3.94 9.29
N THR A 168 28.68 -2.65 9.37
CA THR A 168 29.65 -1.55 9.35
C THR A 168 29.77 -0.99 10.76
N LEU A 169 31.00 -0.85 11.23
CA LEU A 169 31.32 -0.28 12.56
C LEU A 169 31.90 1.11 12.39
N GLU A 170 31.31 2.09 13.11
CA GLU A 170 31.77 3.48 13.13
C GLU A 170 31.99 3.94 14.58
N GLN A 171 32.94 4.87 14.80
CA GLN A 171 33.27 5.39 16.12
C GLN A 171 32.84 6.86 16.24
#